data_013bc6b9ea3d9374e661b9272829e185
#
_entry.id   013bc6b9ea3d9374e661b9272829e185
#
_cell.length_a   1.000
_cell.length_b   1.000
_cell.length_c   1.000
_cell.angle_alpha   90.00
_cell.angle_beta   90.00
_cell.angle_gamma   90.00
#
_symmetry.space_group_name_H-M   'P 1'
#
loop_
_entity.id
_entity.type
_entity.pdbx_description
1 polymer ?
#
loop_
_entity_poly.entity_id
_entity_poly.type
_entity_poly.pdbx_seq_one_letter_code
_entity_poly.pdbx_strand_id
1 'polypeptide(L)'
;VSDPCQPVRFKEDNGWLVRFYYYRSRISIEVFHALSDGGGAIVFFRTLLAEYLRQTGVDVPPGNGVLDLSEPPRAEEMEDAYARYAGHHALGLHRQPKAYQNTGTPEPFYTFHVTMGFVPLQALRAEAKKYGASITEYLSAVLIYVILEKQKREKPYRLRPVALAVPINLRGWFPTETLRNFITTVRPFIDPALGDYTFPEIVSQVRHYMKLHINRQEMQAAFTGNVRFTKNFALRLVPVALKNPVMALNYRLHGVRPYSCTYTNPGAFTVPPEMAPYIRGAEVILGQATV
;
A
#
# COMPACT_ATOMS: atom_id res chain seq x y z
N VAL A 1 22.89 -10.98 -10.89
CA VAL A 1 21.73 -10.12 -10.61
C VAL A 1 20.92 -10.88 -9.56
N SER A 2 20.74 -10.30 -8.38
CA SER A 2 19.88 -10.91 -7.34
C SER A 2 18.42 -10.67 -7.69
N ASP A 3 17.56 -11.65 -7.39
CA ASP A 3 16.12 -11.49 -7.56
C ASP A 3 15.60 -10.39 -6.62
N PRO A 4 14.66 -9.55 -7.07
CA PRO A 4 14.04 -8.54 -6.22
C PRO A 4 13.17 -9.17 -5.13
N CYS A 5 12.84 -8.40 -4.11
CA CYS A 5 11.95 -8.79 -3.02
C CYS A 5 12.44 -9.97 -2.17
N GLN A 6 13.76 -10.17 -2.09
CA GLN A 6 14.34 -11.13 -1.15
C GLN A 6 14.17 -10.63 0.30
N PRO A 7 14.06 -11.53 1.28
CA PRO A 7 13.90 -11.14 2.67
C PRO A 7 15.03 -10.23 3.13
N VAL A 8 14.69 -9.21 3.90
CA VAL A 8 15.69 -8.37 4.56
C VAL A 8 16.30 -9.17 5.71
N ARG A 9 17.58 -9.49 5.59
CA ARG A 9 18.35 -10.18 6.62
C ARG A 9 19.29 -9.18 7.29
N PHE A 10 18.87 -8.62 8.39
CA PHE A 10 19.53 -7.49 9.07
C PHE A 10 21.05 -7.66 9.22
N LYS A 11 21.51 -8.88 9.53
CA LYS A 11 22.96 -9.15 9.71
C LYS A 11 23.71 -9.22 8.37
N GLU A 12 23.08 -9.83 7.36
CA GLU A 12 23.68 -10.01 6.03
C GLU A 12 23.62 -8.72 5.20
N ASP A 13 22.59 -7.90 5.43
CA ASP A 13 22.39 -6.61 4.77
C ASP A 13 23.05 -5.44 5.53
N ASN A 14 23.97 -5.69 6.47
CA ASN A 14 24.65 -4.67 7.28
C ASN A 14 23.67 -3.69 7.99
N GLY A 15 22.47 -4.13 8.31
CA GLY A 15 21.43 -3.31 8.93
C GLY A 15 20.69 -2.37 7.98
N TRP A 16 20.97 -2.38 6.68
CA TRP A 16 20.28 -1.55 5.70
C TRP A 16 18.88 -2.06 5.42
N LEU A 17 17.94 -1.15 5.37
CA LEU A 17 16.52 -1.42 5.06
C LEU A 17 16.11 -0.97 3.66
N VAL A 18 17.10 -0.54 2.88
CA VAL A 18 16.94 -0.09 1.50
C VAL A 18 18.02 -0.77 0.66
N ARG A 19 17.63 -1.29 -0.49
CA ARG A 19 18.55 -1.86 -1.48
C ARG A 19 18.42 -1.09 -2.79
N PHE A 20 19.54 -0.98 -3.51
CA PHE A 20 19.63 -0.28 -4.78
C PHE A 20 20.03 -1.27 -5.87
N TYR A 21 19.33 -1.19 -6.98
CA TYR A 21 19.65 -2.01 -8.16
C TYR A 21 19.73 -1.12 -9.40
N TYR A 22 20.61 -1.49 -10.29
CA TYR A 22 20.66 -0.88 -11.60
C TYR A 22 20.84 -1.95 -12.67
N TYR A 23 20.21 -1.74 -13.81
CA TYR A 23 20.37 -2.59 -14.99
C TYR A 23 20.10 -1.77 -16.23
N ARG A 24 21.10 -1.61 -17.09
CA ARG A 24 21.04 -0.75 -18.29
C ARG A 24 20.57 0.67 -17.92
N SER A 25 19.39 1.08 -18.45
CA SER A 25 18.76 2.38 -18.19
C SER A 25 17.74 2.35 -17.05
N ARG A 26 17.71 1.28 -16.22
CA ARG A 26 16.78 1.16 -15.09
C ARG A 26 17.53 1.30 -13.78
N ILE A 27 17.06 2.20 -12.95
CA ILE A 27 17.43 2.31 -11.53
C ILE A 27 16.23 1.85 -10.73
N SER A 28 16.43 1.02 -9.71
CA SER A 28 15.36 0.52 -8.83
C SER A 28 15.80 0.64 -7.38
N ILE A 29 14.85 0.89 -6.51
CA ILE A 29 15.03 0.80 -5.07
C ILE A 29 14.08 -0.25 -4.50
N GLU A 30 14.53 -0.95 -3.51
CA GLU A 30 13.72 -1.82 -2.68
C GLU A 30 13.74 -1.28 -1.25
N VAL A 31 12.59 -0.96 -0.72
CA VAL A 31 12.45 -0.34 0.60
C VAL A 31 11.67 -1.30 1.50
N PHE A 32 12.23 -1.65 2.65
CA PHE A 32 11.51 -2.42 3.65
C PHE A 32 10.33 -1.59 4.17
N HIS A 33 9.12 -2.11 4.03
CA HIS A 33 7.89 -1.34 4.24
C HIS A 33 7.68 -0.86 5.70
N ALA A 34 8.44 -1.39 6.65
CA ALA A 34 8.43 -0.84 8.01
C ALA A 34 9.12 0.54 8.10
N LEU A 35 10.02 0.85 7.16
CA LEU A 35 10.73 2.14 7.12
C LEU A 35 9.83 3.26 6.57
N SER A 36 9.16 3.01 5.45
CA SER A 36 8.40 4.03 4.74
C SER A 36 7.22 3.42 3.97
N ASP A 37 6.21 4.22 3.70
CA ASP A 37 5.15 3.89 2.73
C ASP A 37 5.54 4.31 1.30
N GLY A 38 4.64 4.02 0.34
CA GLY A 38 4.87 4.40 -1.05
C GLY A 38 5.07 5.91 -1.26
N GLY A 39 4.42 6.76 -0.45
CA GLY A 39 4.59 8.22 -0.54
C GLY A 39 6.01 8.66 -0.17
N GLY A 40 6.50 8.23 0.99
CA GLY A 40 7.86 8.54 1.43
C GLY A 40 8.93 7.88 0.55
N ALA A 41 8.73 6.62 0.15
CA ALA A 41 9.65 5.93 -0.76
C ALA A 41 9.76 6.60 -2.13
N ILE A 42 8.66 7.14 -2.68
CA ILE A 42 8.67 7.89 -3.95
C ILE A 42 9.45 9.20 -3.81
N VAL A 43 9.30 9.93 -2.71
CA VAL A 43 10.08 11.16 -2.46
C VAL A 43 11.57 10.83 -2.39
N PHE A 44 11.95 9.80 -1.63
CA PHE A 44 13.33 9.34 -1.55
C PHE A 44 13.88 8.92 -2.92
N PHE A 45 13.12 8.13 -3.68
CA PHE A 45 13.52 7.66 -5.00
C PHE A 45 13.69 8.82 -6.00
N ARG A 46 12.77 9.77 -5.97
CA ARG A 46 12.86 10.98 -6.81
C ARG A 46 14.10 11.80 -6.49
N THR A 47 14.42 11.95 -5.20
CA THR A 47 15.63 12.66 -4.75
C THR A 47 16.91 11.92 -5.19
N LEU A 48 16.93 10.59 -5.09
CA LEU A 48 18.04 9.79 -5.61
C LEU A 48 18.26 9.98 -7.11
N LEU A 49 17.17 9.97 -7.89
CA LEU A 49 17.25 10.20 -9.34
C LEU A 49 17.70 11.63 -9.68
N ALA A 50 17.24 12.63 -8.91
CA ALA A 50 17.67 14.01 -9.06
C ALA A 50 19.19 14.14 -8.81
N GLU A 51 19.69 13.52 -7.75
CA GLU A 51 21.12 13.53 -7.42
C GLU A 51 21.95 12.81 -8.48
N TYR A 52 21.49 11.66 -8.96
CA TYR A 52 22.13 10.97 -10.08
C TYR A 52 22.23 11.88 -11.33
N LEU A 53 21.16 12.59 -11.67
CA LEU A 53 21.16 13.51 -12.81
C LEU A 53 22.09 14.72 -12.59
N ARG A 54 22.14 15.28 -11.37
CA ARG A 54 23.10 16.35 -11.02
C ARG A 54 24.55 15.92 -11.25
N GLN A 55 24.90 14.70 -10.87
CA GLN A 55 26.24 14.14 -11.10
C GLN A 55 26.54 13.92 -12.59
N THR A 56 25.52 13.84 -13.44
CA THR A 56 25.70 13.80 -14.92
C THR A 56 25.65 15.17 -15.59
N GLY A 57 25.56 16.26 -14.81
CA GLY A 57 25.57 17.63 -15.29
C GLY A 57 24.20 18.25 -15.57
N VAL A 58 23.13 17.61 -15.15
CA VAL A 58 21.75 18.16 -15.23
C VAL A 58 21.46 18.95 -13.96
N ASP A 59 21.12 20.23 -14.10
CA ASP A 59 20.70 21.05 -12.96
C ASP A 59 19.24 20.71 -12.57
N VAL A 60 19.06 20.09 -11.40
CA VAL A 60 17.73 19.75 -10.84
C VAL A 60 17.60 20.44 -9.49
N PRO A 61 16.79 21.50 -9.37
CA PRO A 61 16.60 22.20 -8.11
C PRO A 61 15.84 21.33 -7.08
N PRO A 62 16.00 21.58 -5.77
CA PRO A 62 15.16 20.99 -4.75
C PRO A 62 13.72 21.50 -4.88
N GLY A 63 12.74 20.75 -4.32
CA GLY A 63 11.33 21.05 -4.45
C GLY A 63 10.59 20.07 -5.37
N ASN A 64 9.30 20.20 -5.53
CA ASN A 64 8.45 19.29 -6.31
C ASN A 64 8.63 17.81 -5.95
N GLY A 65 8.88 17.52 -4.65
CA GLY A 65 9.12 16.19 -4.13
C GLY A 65 10.56 15.70 -4.26
N VAL A 66 11.51 16.57 -4.55
CA VAL A 66 12.94 16.37 -4.42
C VAL A 66 13.41 17.07 -3.15
N LEU A 67 14.06 16.33 -2.25
CA LEU A 67 14.59 16.87 -1.00
C LEU A 67 15.81 17.76 -1.27
N ASP A 68 16.00 18.76 -0.42
CA ASP A 68 17.23 19.54 -0.40
C ASP A 68 18.30 18.79 0.41
N LEU A 69 19.34 18.33 -0.27
CA LEU A 69 20.45 17.60 0.36
C LEU A 69 21.54 18.53 0.89
N SER A 70 21.46 19.84 0.64
CA SER A 70 22.39 20.84 1.20
C SER A 70 22.05 21.18 2.66
N GLU A 71 20.81 20.88 3.10
CA GLU A 71 20.36 21.10 4.45
C GLU A 71 20.28 19.77 5.24
N PRO A 72 20.44 19.79 6.56
CA PRO A 72 20.21 18.61 7.39
C PRO A 72 18.75 18.17 7.33
N PRO A 73 18.45 16.85 7.49
CA PRO A 73 17.08 16.36 7.51
C PRO A 73 16.25 17.07 8.58
N ARG A 74 15.05 17.51 8.21
CA ARG A 74 14.13 18.18 9.14
C ARG A 74 13.45 17.18 10.06
N ALA A 75 13.16 17.56 11.29
CA ALA A 75 12.49 16.70 12.26
C ALA A 75 11.12 16.23 11.78
N GLU A 76 10.41 17.07 11.03
CA GLU A 76 9.09 16.81 10.45
C GLU A 76 9.11 15.66 9.43
N GLU A 77 10.22 15.46 8.72
CA GLU A 77 10.38 14.35 7.77
C GLU A 77 10.43 12.99 8.47
N MET A 78 10.86 12.97 9.74
CA MET A 78 10.99 11.77 10.54
C MET A 78 9.94 11.64 11.64
N GLU A 79 8.96 12.55 11.73
CA GLU A 79 7.95 12.52 12.76
C GLU A 79 7.06 11.28 12.71
N ASP A 80 6.56 10.86 13.86
CA ASP A 80 5.47 9.88 13.95
C ASP A 80 4.13 10.60 13.82
N ALA A 81 3.68 10.80 12.57
CA ALA A 81 2.44 11.49 12.28
C ALA A 81 1.20 10.76 12.86
N TYR A 82 1.24 9.44 13.04
CA TYR A 82 0.17 8.74 13.74
C TYR A 82 0.06 9.19 15.20
N ALA A 83 1.19 9.30 15.90
CA ALA A 83 1.21 9.74 17.29
C ALA A 83 0.78 11.21 17.44
N ARG A 84 1.13 12.07 16.46
CA ARG A 84 0.75 13.48 16.42
C ARG A 84 -0.75 13.68 16.22
N TYR A 85 -1.36 12.91 15.31
CA TYR A 85 -2.76 13.07 14.92
C TYR A 85 -3.74 12.10 15.58
N ALA A 86 -3.27 11.21 16.49
CA ALA A 86 -4.16 10.32 17.23
C ALA A 86 -5.19 11.12 18.04
N GLY A 87 -6.47 10.75 17.90
CA GLY A 87 -7.59 11.42 18.55
C GLY A 87 -8.03 10.75 19.86
N HIS A 88 -9.19 11.17 20.34
CA HIS A 88 -9.84 10.62 21.54
C HIS A 88 -10.73 9.41 21.25
N HIS A 89 -11.10 9.18 20.01
CA HIS A 89 -11.96 8.07 19.61
C HIS A 89 -11.15 7.06 18.80
N ALA A 90 -11.31 5.79 19.11
CA ALA A 90 -10.72 4.69 18.36
C ALA A 90 -11.84 3.78 17.87
N LEU A 91 -11.70 3.25 16.66
CA LEU A 91 -12.59 2.19 16.19
C LEU A 91 -12.38 0.95 17.06
N GLY A 92 -13.47 0.33 17.49
CA GLY A 92 -13.42 -0.95 18.16
C GLY A 92 -12.86 -2.05 17.23
N LEU A 93 -12.26 -3.07 17.83
CA LEU A 93 -11.84 -4.26 17.10
C LEU A 93 -13.09 -5.05 16.65
N HIS A 94 -13.58 -4.79 15.45
CA HIS A 94 -14.63 -5.59 14.85
C HIS A 94 -14.01 -6.80 14.15
N ARG A 95 -14.48 -7.99 14.50
CA ARG A 95 -14.08 -9.22 13.82
C ARG A 95 -14.61 -9.20 12.40
N GLN A 96 -13.69 -9.04 11.45
CA GLN A 96 -14.03 -9.10 10.03
C GLN A 96 -14.26 -10.56 9.60
N PRO A 97 -15.24 -10.83 8.75
CA PRO A 97 -15.43 -12.16 8.19
C PRO A 97 -14.20 -12.55 7.34
N LYS A 98 -13.90 -13.85 7.35
CA LYS A 98 -12.82 -14.40 6.51
C LYS A 98 -13.21 -14.24 5.05
N ALA A 99 -12.39 -13.52 4.29
CA ALA A 99 -12.55 -13.35 2.85
C ALA A 99 -12.13 -14.61 2.07
N TYR A 100 -12.59 -14.69 0.84
CA TYR A 100 -12.11 -15.68 -0.12
C TYR A 100 -10.59 -15.55 -0.27
N GLN A 101 -9.90 -16.66 -0.23
CA GLN A 101 -8.46 -16.76 -0.47
C GLN A 101 -8.25 -17.53 -1.77
N ASN A 102 -7.36 -17.05 -2.64
CA ASN A 102 -6.95 -17.80 -3.80
C ASN A 102 -6.43 -19.17 -3.37
N THR A 103 -6.91 -20.21 -4.05
CA THR A 103 -6.44 -21.58 -3.90
C THR A 103 -5.53 -21.93 -5.06
N GLY A 104 -4.65 -22.90 -4.88
CA GLY A 104 -3.71 -23.38 -5.88
C GLY A 104 -2.48 -24.00 -5.23
N THR A 105 -1.57 -24.48 -6.04
CA THR A 105 -0.26 -24.92 -5.58
C THR A 105 0.59 -23.69 -5.32
N PRO A 106 1.08 -23.48 -4.08
CA PRO A 106 1.94 -22.34 -3.81
C PRO A 106 3.26 -22.46 -4.55
N GLU A 107 3.74 -21.36 -5.09
CA GLU A 107 5.09 -21.25 -5.62
C GLU A 107 6.13 -21.37 -4.48
N PRO A 108 7.36 -21.73 -4.78
CA PRO A 108 8.44 -21.67 -3.80
C PRO A 108 8.53 -20.28 -3.15
N PHE A 109 8.92 -20.23 -1.89
CA PHE A 109 9.11 -18.94 -1.20
C PHE A 109 10.03 -18.03 -2.01
N TYR A 110 9.68 -16.73 -2.05
CA TYR A 110 10.40 -15.68 -2.79
C TYR A 110 10.37 -15.79 -4.31
N THR A 111 9.56 -16.68 -4.89
CA THR A 111 9.25 -16.63 -6.31
C THR A 111 8.29 -15.50 -6.59
N PHE A 112 8.62 -14.64 -7.53
CA PHE A 112 7.84 -13.45 -7.85
C PHE A 112 7.41 -13.48 -9.32
N HIS A 113 6.12 -13.51 -9.57
CA HIS A 113 5.56 -13.37 -10.92
C HIS A 113 4.94 -11.98 -11.07
N VAL A 114 5.48 -11.20 -11.98
CA VAL A 114 4.95 -9.86 -12.29
C VAL A 114 4.30 -9.89 -13.66
N THR A 115 2.99 -9.63 -13.69
CA THR A 115 2.27 -9.38 -14.94
C THR A 115 2.05 -7.89 -15.10
N MET A 116 2.51 -7.34 -16.21
CA MET A 116 2.38 -5.92 -16.51
C MET A 116 1.34 -5.71 -17.58
N GLY A 117 0.49 -4.69 -17.39
CA GLY A 117 -0.49 -4.26 -18.36
C GLY A 117 -0.48 -2.75 -18.52
N PHE A 118 -0.59 -2.27 -19.75
CA PHE A 118 -0.63 -0.84 -20.07
C PHE A 118 -2.01 -0.49 -20.61
N VAL A 119 -2.64 0.49 -19.99
CA VAL A 119 -3.98 0.96 -20.40
C VAL A 119 -3.91 2.48 -20.58
N PRO A 120 -4.44 3.04 -21.68
CA PRO A 120 -4.53 4.48 -21.84
C PRO A 120 -5.35 5.11 -20.71
N LEU A 121 -4.73 6.02 -19.96
CA LEU A 121 -5.32 6.63 -18.77
C LEU A 121 -6.65 7.33 -19.07
N GLN A 122 -6.76 7.99 -20.23
CA GLN A 122 -7.99 8.68 -20.61
C GLN A 122 -9.14 7.72 -20.88
N ALA A 123 -8.86 6.58 -21.52
CA ALA A 123 -9.84 5.53 -21.75
C ALA A 123 -10.34 4.93 -20.41
N LEU A 124 -9.41 4.63 -19.49
CA LEU A 124 -9.74 4.12 -18.17
C LEU A 124 -10.61 5.12 -17.38
N ARG A 125 -10.26 6.42 -17.44
CA ARG A 125 -11.06 7.49 -16.81
C ARG A 125 -12.47 7.57 -17.41
N ALA A 126 -12.58 7.46 -18.74
CA ALA A 126 -13.86 7.50 -19.42
C ALA A 126 -14.75 6.33 -19.00
N GLU A 127 -14.20 5.12 -18.92
CA GLU A 127 -14.93 3.94 -18.43
C GLU A 127 -15.38 4.11 -16.97
N ALA A 128 -14.50 4.49 -16.07
CA ALA A 128 -14.84 4.73 -14.66
C ALA A 128 -15.95 5.78 -14.53
N LYS A 129 -15.91 6.84 -15.35
CA LYS A 129 -16.89 7.93 -15.34
C LYS A 129 -18.29 7.48 -15.74
N LYS A 130 -18.44 6.46 -16.61
CA LYS A 130 -19.76 5.89 -16.97
C LYS A 130 -20.53 5.39 -15.73
N TYR A 131 -19.81 4.95 -14.71
CA TYR A 131 -20.36 4.50 -13.43
C TYR A 131 -20.32 5.57 -12.33
N GLY A 132 -19.88 6.78 -12.64
CA GLY A 132 -19.67 7.85 -11.67
C GLY A 132 -18.58 7.52 -10.64
N ALA A 133 -17.63 6.65 -10.98
CA ALA A 133 -16.59 6.15 -10.11
C ALA A 133 -15.23 6.80 -10.40
N SER A 134 -14.37 6.89 -9.39
CA SER A 134 -12.95 7.15 -9.55
C SER A 134 -12.24 5.93 -10.14
N ILE A 135 -11.02 6.11 -10.67
CA ILE A 135 -10.20 4.99 -11.16
C ILE A 135 -10.00 3.93 -10.06
N THR A 136 -9.74 4.36 -8.83
CA THR A 136 -9.54 3.46 -7.70
C THR A 136 -10.79 2.64 -7.38
N GLU A 137 -11.96 3.27 -7.34
CA GLU A 137 -13.23 2.60 -7.12
C GLU A 137 -13.55 1.62 -8.26
N TYR A 138 -13.36 2.04 -9.50
CA TYR A 138 -13.63 1.22 -10.67
C TYR A 138 -12.73 -0.01 -10.73
N LEU A 139 -11.41 0.15 -10.59
CA LEU A 139 -10.48 -0.97 -10.62
C LEU A 139 -10.63 -1.89 -9.41
N SER A 140 -11.00 -1.37 -8.25
CA SER A 140 -11.39 -2.19 -7.09
C SER A 140 -12.61 -3.06 -7.43
N ALA A 141 -13.61 -2.50 -8.09
CA ALA A 141 -14.80 -3.26 -8.52
C ALA A 141 -14.44 -4.32 -9.57
N VAL A 142 -13.56 -4.00 -10.52
CA VAL A 142 -13.07 -4.97 -11.52
C VAL A 142 -12.38 -6.15 -10.83
N LEU A 143 -11.49 -5.89 -9.88
CA LEU A 143 -10.80 -6.96 -9.14
C LEU A 143 -11.77 -7.81 -8.34
N ILE A 144 -12.72 -7.20 -7.63
CA ILE A 144 -13.77 -7.93 -6.91
C ILE A 144 -14.56 -8.81 -7.86
N TYR A 145 -15.01 -8.26 -9.00
CA TYR A 145 -15.78 -9.00 -10.01
C TYR A 145 -15.01 -10.22 -10.52
N VAL A 146 -13.74 -10.03 -10.91
CA VAL A 146 -12.90 -11.13 -11.43
C VAL A 146 -12.70 -12.22 -10.37
N ILE A 147 -12.49 -11.84 -9.11
CA ILE A 147 -12.30 -12.81 -8.02
C ILE A 147 -13.62 -13.54 -7.71
N LEU A 148 -14.77 -12.86 -7.77
CA LEU A 148 -16.09 -13.49 -7.63
C LEU A 148 -16.32 -14.53 -8.73
N GLU A 149 -16.05 -14.17 -9.98
CA GLU A 149 -16.18 -15.09 -11.11
C GLU A 149 -15.22 -16.29 -11.01
N LYS A 150 -14.01 -16.06 -10.51
CA LYS A 150 -13.07 -17.14 -10.20
C LYS A 150 -13.64 -18.07 -9.11
N GLN A 151 -14.10 -17.51 -8.00
CA GLN A 151 -14.66 -18.28 -6.89
C GLN A 151 -15.85 -19.17 -7.34
N LYS A 152 -16.72 -18.67 -8.22
CA LYS A 152 -17.84 -19.43 -8.77
C LYS A 152 -17.40 -20.67 -9.57
N ARG A 153 -16.21 -20.65 -10.15
CA ARG A 153 -15.67 -21.78 -10.95
C ARG A 153 -14.92 -22.82 -10.12
N GLU A 154 -14.59 -22.52 -8.88
CA GLU A 154 -13.81 -23.42 -8.02
C GLU A 154 -14.73 -24.44 -7.29
N LYS A 155 -14.23 -25.64 -7.11
CA LYS A 155 -14.89 -26.73 -6.34
C LYS A 155 -13.95 -27.19 -5.23
N PRO A 156 -14.45 -27.53 -4.02
CA PRO A 156 -15.85 -27.47 -3.56
C PRO A 156 -16.35 -26.04 -3.38
N TYR A 157 -17.57 -25.80 -3.75
CA TYR A 157 -18.19 -24.50 -3.78
C TYR A 157 -18.50 -24.01 -2.35
N ARG A 158 -17.77 -23.02 -1.88
CA ARG A 158 -18.06 -22.33 -0.62
C ARG A 158 -17.96 -20.83 -0.81
N LEU A 159 -19.10 -20.17 -0.85
CA LEU A 159 -19.17 -18.73 -0.97
C LEU A 159 -18.53 -18.03 0.25
N ARG A 160 -17.66 -17.08 -0.04
CA ARG A 160 -17.04 -16.20 0.96
C ARG A 160 -17.02 -14.78 0.43
N PRO A 161 -17.07 -13.78 1.29
CA PRO A 161 -16.91 -12.40 0.89
C PRO A 161 -15.59 -12.21 0.11
N VAL A 162 -15.65 -11.50 -1.01
CA VAL A 162 -14.46 -11.02 -1.71
C VAL A 162 -14.21 -9.60 -1.23
N ALA A 163 -13.06 -9.38 -0.62
CA ALA A 163 -12.69 -8.11 0.00
C ALA A 163 -11.28 -7.69 -0.39
N LEU A 164 -11.10 -6.41 -0.62
CA LEU A 164 -9.79 -5.83 -0.93
C LEU A 164 -9.23 -5.06 0.26
N ALA A 165 -7.90 -5.10 0.42
CA ALA A 165 -7.17 -4.14 1.22
C ALA A 165 -6.79 -2.96 0.33
N VAL A 166 -7.37 -1.79 0.56
CA VAL A 166 -7.06 -0.58 -0.21
C VAL A 166 -6.38 0.44 0.71
N PRO A 167 -5.06 0.62 0.61
CA PRO A 167 -4.34 1.62 1.38
C PRO A 167 -4.74 3.04 0.97
N ILE A 168 -4.92 3.89 1.96
CA ILE A 168 -5.26 5.31 1.80
C ILE A 168 -4.16 6.16 2.39
N ASN A 169 -3.58 7.06 1.61
CA ASN A 169 -2.60 8.03 2.07
C ASN A 169 -3.28 9.08 2.95
N LEU A 170 -2.85 9.21 4.18
CA LEU A 170 -3.46 10.12 5.17
C LEU A 170 -3.00 11.57 5.04
N ARG A 171 -1.91 11.84 4.32
CA ARG A 171 -1.33 13.19 4.21
C ARG A 171 -2.30 14.23 3.60
N GLY A 172 -3.28 13.78 2.82
CA GLY A 172 -4.33 14.65 2.29
C GLY A 172 -5.33 15.19 3.34
N TRP A 173 -5.50 14.49 4.47
CA TRP A 173 -6.37 14.89 5.59
C TRP A 173 -5.62 15.42 6.80
N PHE A 174 -4.37 14.98 6.97
CA PHE A 174 -3.52 15.30 8.10
C PHE A 174 -2.17 15.79 7.56
N PRO A 175 -2.03 17.11 7.34
CA PRO A 175 -0.83 17.69 6.75
C PRO A 175 0.43 17.34 7.53
N THR A 176 1.39 16.71 6.86
CA THR A 176 2.67 16.31 7.42
C THR A 176 3.68 16.11 6.29
N GLU A 177 4.94 16.35 6.59
CA GLU A 177 6.06 16.10 5.69
C GLU A 177 6.75 14.76 5.96
N THR A 178 6.20 13.95 6.86
CA THR A 178 6.82 12.69 7.25
C THR A 178 7.07 11.78 6.04
N LEU A 179 8.25 11.23 5.95
CA LEU A 179 8.62 10.18 4.99
C LEU A 179 8.35 8.78 5.53
N ARG A 180 7.95 8.67 6.82
CA ARG A 180 7.57 7.40 7.44
C ARG A 180 6.18 6.96 6.98
N ASN A 181 5.80 5.74 7.35
CA ASN A 181 4.46 5.23 7.09
C ASN A 181 3.39 6.16 7.67
N PHE A 182 2.47 6.62 6.83
CA PHE A 182 1.29 7.36 7.23
C PHE A 182 0.10 7.03 6.33
N ILE A 183 -0.32 5.78 6.40
CA ILE A 183 -1.44 5.21 5.63
C ILE A 183 -2.43 4.50 6.55
N THR A 184 -3.64 4.33 6.09
CA THR A 184 -4.61 3.39 6.68
C THR A 184 -5.22 2.54 5.57
N THR A 185 -6.01 1.53 5.92
CA THR A 185 -6.59 0.61 4.95
C THR A 185 -8.10 0.60 5.08
N VAL A 186 -8.80 0.76 3.97
CA VAL A 186 -10.23 0.50 3.87
C VAL A 186 -10.48 -0.86 3.22
N ARG A 187 -11.65 -1.44 3.47
CA ARG A 187 -11.98 -2.82 3.09
C ARG A 187 -13.27 -2.87 2.27
N PRO A 188 -13.31 -2.39 1.02
CA PRO A 188 -14.47 -2.63 0.17
C PRO A 188 -14.63 -4.14 -0.06
N PHE A 189 -15.87 -4.63 -0.01
CA PHE A 189 -16.16 -6.05 -0.15
C PHE A 189 -17.53 -6.29 -0.77
N ILE A 190 -17.71 -7.50 -1.32
CA ILE A 190 -18.98 -8.05 -1.76
C ILE A 190 -19.15 -9.43 -1.10
N ASP A 191 -20.32 -9.68 -0.56
CA ASP A 191 -20.66 -10.99 0.01
C ASP A 191 -21.59 -11.76 -0.96
N PRO A 192 -21.08 -12.74 -1.71
CA PRO A 192 -21.87 -13.50 -2.66
C PRO A 192 -22.89 -14.43 -1.99
N ALA A 193 -22.84 -14.61 -0.68
CA ALA A 193 -23.87 -15.34 0.05
C ALA A 193 -25.23 -14.61 0.08
N LEU A 194 -25.23 -13.31 -0.21
CA LEU A 194 -26.45 -12.49 -0.28
C LEU A 194 -27.13 -12.53 -1.65
N GLY A 195 -26.52 -13.17 -2.63
CA GLY A 195 -27.03 -13.29 -4.00
C GLY A 195 -26.00 -12.95 -5.08
N ASP A 196 -26.45 -13.01 -6.31
CA ASP A 196 -25.64 -12.62 -7.46
C ASP A 196 -25.63 -11.10 -7.64
N TYR A 197 -24.48 -10.58 -8.06
CA TYR A 197 -24.25 -9.15 -8.31
C TYR A 197 -23.85 -8.94 -9.77
N THR A 198 -24.47 -7.99 -10.40
CA THR A 198 -24.02 -7.45 -11.69
C THR A 198 -22.81 -6.53 -11.48
N PHE A 199 -22.00 -6.33 -12.51
CA PHE A 199 -20.84 -5.44 -12.43
C PHE A 199 -21.22 -4.00 -12.01
N PRO A 200 -22.31 -3.36 -12.55
CA PRO A 200 -22.76 -2.06 -12.08
C PRO A 200 -23.09 -2.01 -10.58
N GLU A 201 -23.71 -3.06 -10.04
CA GLU A 201 -24.02 -3.14 -8.60
C GLU A 201 -22.75 -3.24 -7.76
N ILE A 202 -21.75 -4.02 -8.20
CA ILE A 202 -20.45 -4.09 -7.55
C ILE A 202 -19.78 -2.72 -7.52
N VAL A 203 -19.73 -2.01 -8.65
CA VAL A 203 -19.16 -0.65 -8.70
C VAL A 203 -19.91 0.28 -7.75
N SER A 204 -21.23 0.22 -7.75
CA SER A 204 -22.07 1.05 -6.87
C SER A 204 -21.76 0.78 -5.39
N GLN A 205 -21.69 -0.49 -4.97
CA GLN A 205 -21.39 -0.86 -3.59
C GLN A 205 -19.98 -0.44 -3.16
N VAL A 206 -18.97 -0.70 -3.99
CA VAL A 206 -17.59 -0.28 -3.74
C VAL A 206 -17.50 1.24 -3.57
N ARG A 207 -18.14 1.99 -4.46
CA ARG A 207 -18.17 3.45 -4.43
C ARG A 207 -18.85 3.97 -3.16
N HIS A 208 -20.03 3.44 -2.80
CA HIS A 208 -20.73 3.86 -1.59
C HIS A 208 -19.92 3.51 -0.34
N TYR A 209 -19.35 2.31 -0.28
CA TYR A 209 -18.47 1.90 0.81
C TYR A 209 -17.28 2.87 0.97
N MET A 210 -16.55 3.14 -0.11
CA MET A 210 -15.41 4.04 -0.06
C MET A 210 -15.80 5.47 0.36
N LYS A 211 -16.90 6.00 -0.17
CA LYS A 211 -17.40 7.33 0.22
C LYS A 211 -17.79 7.41 1.69
N LEU A 212 -18.37 6.34 2.23
CA LEU A 212 -18.76 6.29 3.64
C LEU A 212 -17.55 6.21 4.56
N HIS A 213 -16.56 5.37 4.22
CA HIS A 213 -15.44 5.03 5.11
C HIS A 213 -14.17 5.87 4.87
N ILE A 214 -14.06 6.58 3.75
CA ILE A 214 -12.90 7.46 3.48
C ILE A 214 -13.27 8.88 3.87
N ASN A 215 -13.24 9.14 5.16
CA ASN A 215 -13.42 10.46 5.74
C ASN A 215 -12.46 10.67 6.92
N ARG A 216 -12.23 11.94 7.29
CA ARG A 216 -11.24 12.31 8.30
C ARG A 216 -11.47 11.60 9.65
N GLN A 217 -12.72 11.52 10.08
CA GLN A 217 -13.08 10.98 11.40
C GLN A 217 -12.81 9.48 11.48
N GLU A 218 -13.26 8.70 10.50
CA GLU A 218 -13.01 7.26 10.48
C GLU A 218 -11.55 6.92 10.29
N MET A 219 -10.84 7.65 9.41
CA MET A 219 -9.40 7.47 9.22
C MET A 219 -8.65 7.72 10.53
N GLN A 220 -8.96 8.83 11.24
CA GLN A 220 -8.35 9.13 12.53
C GLN A 220 -8.66 8.05 13.58
N ALA A 221 -9.91 7.63 13.67
CA ALA A 221 -10.32 6.61 14.64
C ALA A 221 -9.64 5.26 14.36
N ALA A 222 -9.44 4.89 13.09
CA ALA A 222 -8.76 3.66 12.69
C ALA A 222 -7.31 3.60 13.19
N PHE A 223 -6.50 4.64 12.92
CA PHE A 223 -5.11 4.61 13.38
C PHE A 223 -4.96 4.95 14.87
N THR A 224 -5.91 5.68 15.49
CA THR A 224 -5.88 5.97 16.93
C THR A 224 -5.89 4.68 17.76
N GLY A 225 -6.64 3.66 17.34
CA GLY A 225 -6.63 2.34 17.98
C GLY A 225 -5.24 1.71 18.01
N ASN A 226 -4.54 1.76 16.88
CA ASN A 226 -3.17 1.24 16.76
C ASN A 226 -2.18 2.02 17.64
N VAL A 227 -2.28 3.36 17.66
CA VAL A 227 -1.43 4.21 18.53
C VAL A 227 -1.64 3.90 20.01
N ARG A 228 -2.89 3.73 20.44
CA ARG A 228 -3.18 3.36 21.84
C ARG A 228 -2.59 2.01 22.21
N PHE A 229 -2.71 1.04 21.31
CA PHE A 229 -2.11 -0.29 21.50
C PHE A 229 -0.60 -0.19 21.69
N THR A 230 0.11 0.54 20.83
CA THR A 230 1.56 0.69 20.91
C THR A 230 2.04 1.51 22.11
N LYS A 231 1.21 2.44 22.62
CA LYS A 231 1.50 3.24 23.82
C LYS A 231 1.17 2.53 25.12
N ASN A 232 0.52 1.36 25.10
CA ASN A 232 0.16 0.62 26.30
C ASN A 232 1.43 0.15 27.06
N PHE A 233 1.61 0.64 28.27
CA PHE A 233 2.79 0.37 29.09
C PHE A 233 2.98 -1.12 29.37
N ALA A 234 1.91 -1.84 29.73
CA ALA A 234 1.98 -3.27 30.00
C ALA A 234 2.49 -4.07 28.80
N LEU A 235 2.02 -3.70 27.58
CA LEU A 235 2.50 -4.32 26.33
C LEU A 235 3.96 -3.98 26.04
N ARG A 236 4.46 -2.82 26.47
CA ARG A 236 5.86 -2.43 26.26
C ARG A 236 6.81 -3.26 27.11
N LEU A 237 6.39 -3.70 28.28
CA LEU A 237 7.21 -4.53 29.18
C LEU A 237 7.35 -5.99 28.73
N VAL A 238 6.45 -6.49 27.88
CA VAL A 238 6.54 -7.87 27.39
C VAL A 238 7.78 -8.05 26.50
N PRO A 239 8.66 -9.03 26.77
CA PRO A 239 9.82 -9.32 25.92
C PRO A 239 9.44 -9.59 24.47
N VAL A 240 10.29 -9.16 23.52
CA VAL A 240 10.06 -9.31 22.07
C VAL A 240 9.86 -10.78 21.67
N ALA A 241 10.61 -11.69 22.31
CA ALA A 241 10.48 -13.13 22.05
C ALA A 241 9.07 -13.68 22.34
N LEU A 242 8.35 -13.09 23.29
CA LEU A 242 6.96 -13.46 23.59
C LEU A 242 5.96 -12.67 22.73
N LYS A 243 6.30 -11.45 22.33
CA LYS A 243 5.44 -10.64 21.46
C LYS A 243 5.36 -11.22 20.04
N ASN A 244 6.49 -11.63 19.47
CA ASN A 244 6.57 -12.02 18.07
C ASN A 244 5.57 -13.12 17.67
N PRO A 245 5.46 -14.27 18.37
CA PRO A 245 4.49 -15.31 17.99
C PRO A 245 3.04 -14.82 18.15
N VAL A 246 2.74 -14.01 19.18
CA VAL A 246 1.40 -13.45 19.39
C VAL A 246 1.07 -12.46 18.26
N MET A 247 1.99 -11.58 17.89
CA MET A 247 1.81 -10.64 16.80
C MET A 247 1.68 -11.34 15.44
N ALA A 248 2.48 -12.39 15.19
CA ALA A 248 2.38 -13.21 13.98
C ALA A 248 1.00 -13.88 13.88
N LEU A 249 0.51 -14.49 14.97
CA LEU A 249 -0.82 -15.08 15.01
C LEU A 249 -1.91 -14.02 14.79
N ASN A 250 -1.82 -12.88 15.46
CA ASN A 250 -2.75 -11.76 15.28
C ASN A 250 -2.75 -11.27 13.83
N TYR A 251 -1.58 -11.13 13.21
CA TYR A 251 -1.47 -10.74 11.81
C TYR A 251 -2.11 -11.77 10.87
N ARG A 252 -1.90 -13.07 11.08
CA ARG A 252 -2.57 -14.13 10.29
C ARG A 252 -4.09 -14.05 10.42
N LEU A 253 -4.61 -13.81 11.62
CA LEU A 253 -6.06 -13.82 11.87
C LEU A 253 -6.76 -12.52 11.42
N HIS A 254 -6.13 -11.37 11.58
CA HIS A 254 -6.74 -10.06 11.38
C HIS A 254 -6.11 -9.25 10.26
N GLY A 255 -4.86 -9.52 9.90
CA GLY A 255 -4.16 -8.81 8.84
C GLY A 255 -4.33 -9.44 7.45
N VAL A 256 -4.35 -10.77 7.36
CA VAL A 256 -4.40 -11.49 6.06
C VAL A 256 -5.79 -12.03 5.75
N ARG A 257 -6.36 -12.79 6.68
CA ARG A 257 -7.64 -13.51 6.46
C ARG A 257 -8.84 -12.64 6.05
N PRO A 258 -8.95 -11.37 6.45
CA PRO A 258 -10.05 -10.51 6.03
C PRO A 258 -10.00 -10.06 4.57
N TYR A 259 -8.89 -10.26 3.85
CA TYR A 259 -8.70 -9.73 2.50
C TYR A 259 -8.44 -10.85 1.49
N SER A 260 -9.00 -10.71 0.29
CA SER A 260 -8.73 -11.59 -0.85
C SER A 260 -7.45 -11.19 -1.57
N CYS A 261 -7.21 -9.90 -1.70
CA CYS A 261 -5.95 -9.34 -2.20
C CYS A 261 -5.81 -7.87 -1.76
N THR A 262 -4.62 -7.32 -1.99
CA THR A 262 -4.34 -5.88 -1.80
C THR A 262 -4.38 -5.19 -3.16
N TYR A 263 -5.04 -4.04 -3.22
CA TYR A 263 -5.02 -3.14 -4.37
C TYR A 263 -4.51 -1.78 -3.92
N THR A 264 -3.42 -1.31 -4.51
CA THR A 264 -2.88 0.02 -4.24
C THR A 264 -2.81 0.85 -5.50
N ASN A 265 -3.08 2.15 -5.36
CA ASN A 265 -2.91 3.14 -6.41
C ASN A 265 -1.99 4.25 -5.87
N PRO A 266 -0.70 4.23 -6.23
CA PRO A 266 0.25 5.25 -5.78
C PRO A 266 0.00 6.62 -6.41
N GLY A 267 -0.94 6.74 -7.34
CA GLY A 267 -1.21 7.95 -8.09
C GLY A 267 -0.26 8.15 -9.28
N ALA A 268 -0.19 9.38 -9.76
CA ALA A 268 0.72 9.72 -10.84
C ALA A 268 2.16 9.87 -10.32
N PHE A 269 3.09 9.15 -10.95
CA PHE A 269 4.50 9.41 -10.73
C PHE A 269 4.89 10.63 -11.58
N THR A 270 5.05 11.76 -10.92
CA THR A 270 5.49 13.00 -11.53
C THR A 270 6.92 13.30 -11.13
N VAL A 271 7.68 13.90 -12.01
CA VAL A 271 9.05 14.39 -11.75
C VAL A 271 9.12 15.87 -12.10
N PRO A 272 10.09 16.63 -11.54
CA PRO A 272 10.38 17.99 -11.97
C PRO A 272 10.59 18.07 -13.48
N PRO A 273 10.24 19.21 -14.12
CA PRO A 273 10.40 19.39 -15.57
C PRO A 273 11.82 19.11 -16.07
N GLU A 274 12.82 19.45 -15.28
CA GLU A 274 14.25 19.26 -15.56
C GLU A 274 14.60 17.76 -15.68
N MET A 275 13.92 16.90 -14.96
CA MET A 275 14.11 15.45 -14.98
C MET A 275 13.29 14.75 -16.08
N ALA A 276 12.20 15.36 -16.53
CA ALA A 276 11.24 14.72 -17.42
C ALA A 276 11.86 14.16 -18.73
N PRO A 277 12.83 14.82 -19.39
CA PRO A 277 13.47 14.30 -20.60
C PRO A 277 14.24 12.99 -20.38
N TYR A 278 14.66 12.72 -19.15
CA TYR A 278 15.51 11.58 -18.80
C TYR A 278 14.73 10.41 -18.21
N ILE A 279 13.48 10.61 -17.79
CA ILE A 279 12.65 9.61 -17.12
C ILE A 279 11.51 9.14 -18.04
N ARG A 280 11.62 7.92 -18.55
CA ARG A 280 10.59 7.35 -19.45
C ARG A 280 9.34 6.88 -18.72
N GLY A 281 9.47 6.47 -17.46
CA GLY A 281 8.37 5.96 -16.64
C GLY A 281 8.85 5.39 -15.33
N ALA A 282 7.90 5.04 -14.47
CA ALA A 282 8.16 4.39 -13.19
C ALA A 282 7.20 3.22 -13.00
N GLU A 283 7.68 2.18 -12.36
CA GLU A 283 6.93 0.97 -12.03
C GLU A 283 7.04 0.73 -10.53
N VAL A 284 5.95 0.30 -9.93
CA VAL A 284 5.90 -0.03 -8.49
C VAL A 284 5.44 -1.47 -8.35
N ILE A 285 6.19 -2.25 -7.59
CA ILE A 285 5.89 -3.64 -7.28
C ILE A 285 5.81 -3.77 -5.76
N LEU A 286 4.79 -4.48 -5.27
CA LEU A 286 4.69 -4.83 -3.86
C LEU A 286 5.39 -6.18 -3.62
N GLY A 287 6.24 -6.23 -2.60
CA GLY A 287 6.86 -7.47 -2.17
C GLY A 287 5.83 -8.45 -1.58
N GLN A 288 6.19 -9.74 -1.52
CA GLN A 288 5.39 -10.74 -0.81
C GLN A 288 5.37 -10.42 0.70
N ALA A 289 4.18 -10.42 1.28
CA ALA A 289 4.05 -10.51 2.72
C ALA A 289 4.25 -11.99 3.10
N THR A 290 5.36 -12.31 3.72
CA THR A 290 5.56 -13.62 4.35
C THR A 290 4.65 -13.74 5.56
N VAL A 291 3.79 -14.73 5.57
CA VAL A 291 2.88 -15.04 6.68
C VAL A 291 3.41 -16.24 7.45
#